data_650e13b7d276b00a5308027339c35172
#
_entry.id   650e13b7d276b00a5308027339c35172
#
_cell.length_a   1.000
_cell.length_b   1.000
_cell.length_c   1.000
_cell.angle_alpha   90.00
_cell.angle_beta   90.00
_cell.angle_gamma   90.00
#
_symmetry.space_group_name_H-M   'P 1'
#
loop_
_entity.id
_entity.type
_entity.pdbx_description
1 polymer ?
#
loop_
_entity_poly.entity_id
_entity_poly.type
_entity_poly.pdbx_seq_one_letter_code
_entity_poly.pdbx_strand_id
1 'polypeptide(L)'
;LLKVLTVMDNNISKGSITKHINEKTIASIEFILRWQSENVCHRDCFFVRKVNFRRDILPQKITDLLMGKQTGDTIEIPNIVQEMVSPYDHSYEFSIEQRQFDRFYVDQLKIEPRFGRFYPKGLLKALPGIFKGNTEPFRCTGVSNETITVDFNHPLSQKFGDLIVNIKDVRGSRGGIGGSCTDWFEIITSGSGMQTRCRGNPTDFFSDEPFVRINEHEDSILYTEPRLVTHIDDIAISVIRNIYGEILEEGSKILDLMSSWRSHVPEDLKFHSLIGLGLNGEEMSQNPQLSSYVIHDLNRYPLLPFTDNHFDAVICAVSVEYLIHPFEVFSEIRRILKPDGYCIVTFSNRWFPPKVIRIWRELHDFERMGLILEYFLQTGLDINLRTYSMRGLPRNGDDRYYPEMPYADPVYAVWGQKGISSPNR
;
A
#
# COMPACT_ATOMS: atom_id res chain seq x y z
N LEU A 1 -12.52 -10.10 5.85
CA LEU A 1 -11.98 -10.93 4.74
C LEU A 1 -12.86 -12.14 4.41
N LEU A 2 -13.39 -12.86 5.42
CA LEU A 2 -14.30 -14.00 5.13
C LEU A 2 -15.57 -13.58 4.37
N LYS A 3 -16.15 -12.40 4.67
CA LYS A 3 -17.39 -11.94 4.01
C LYS A 3 -17.21 -11.50 2.54
N VAL A 4 -16.05 -10.95 2.16
CA VAL A 4 -15.79 -10.51 0.76
C VAL A 4 -15.65 -11.70 -0.18
N LEU A 5 -15.11 -12.83 0.30
CA LEU A 5 -14.97 -14.04 -0.49
C LEU A 5 -16.29 -14.83 -0.60
N THR A 6 -17.26 -14.61 0.29
CA THR A 6 -18.57 -15.28 0.26
C THR A 6 -19.49 -14.73 -0.83
N VAL A 7 -19.29 -13.52 -1.32
CA VAL A 7 -20.09 -12.91 -2.40
C VAL A 7 -19.66 -13.42 -3.79
N MET A 8 -18.44 -13.97 -3.91
CA MET A 8 -17.92 -14.44 -5.21
C MET A 8 -18.34 -15.85 -5.64
N ASP A 9 -19.03 -16.64 -4.79
CA ASP A 9 -19.23 -18.08 -5.04
C ASP A 9 -20.68 -18.56 -5.01
N ASN A 10 -21.63 -17.84 -5.62
CA ASN A 10 -22.98 -18.40 -5.83
C ASN A 10 -23.10 -19.40 -7.00
N ASN A 11 -21.99 -19.87 -7.57
CA ASN A 11 -21.96 -20.89 -8.62
C ASN A 11 -21.14 -22.15 -8.25
N ILE A 12 -21.13 -22.56 -6.99
CA ILE A 12 -20.55 -23.86 -6.63
C ILE A 12 -21.62 -24.95 -6.84
N SER A 13 -21.42 -25.74 -7.88
CA SER A 13 -22.18 -26.94 -8.14
C SER A 13 -22.09 -27.90 -6.94
N LYS A 14 -23.24 -28.33 -6.41
CA LYS A 14 -23.38 -29.34 -5.37
C LYS A 14 -22.62 -30.61 -5.77
N GLY A 15 -21.63 -31.01 -4.94
CA GLY A 15 -20.94 -32.29 -5.08
C GLY A 15 -19.42 -32.24 -5.15
N SER A 16 -18.76 -31.25 -4.56
CA SER A 16 -17.28 -31.19 -4.50
C SER A 16 -16.76 -32.10 -3.40
N ILE A 17 -16.18 -33.25 -3.77
CA ILE A 17 -15.25 -33.98 -2.91
C ILE A 17 -14.13 -33.02 -2.54
N THR A 18 -13.92 -32.76 -1.25
CA THR A 18 -12.84 -31.91 -0.74
C THR A 18 -11.51 -32.38 -1.33
N LYS A 19 -10.90 -31.57 -2.17
CA LYS A 19 -9.64 -31.92 -2.82
C LYS A 19 -8.50 -31.46 -1.97
N HIS A 20 -7.51 -32.30 -1.77
CA HIS A 20 -6.28 -31.98 -1.12
C HIS A 20 -5.23 -31.50 -2.13
N ILE A 21 -4.37 -30.57 -1.72
CA ILE A 21 -3.24 -30.11 -2.52
C ILE A 21 -2.29 -31.27 -2.82
N ASN A 22 -1.98 -31.47 -4.08
CA ASN A 22 -1.00 -32.39 -4.61
C ASN A 22 -0.48 -31.89 -5.97
N GLU A 23 0.47 -32.56 -6.57
CA GLU A 23 1.08 -32.17 -7.87
C GLU A 23 0.08 -32.05 -9.04
N LYS A 24 -1.13 -32.64 -8.93
CA LYS A 24 -2.17 -32.61 -9.96
C LYS A 24 -3.27 -31.58 -9.64
N THR A 25 -3.06 -30.72 -8.66
CA THR A 25 -4.02 -29.69 -8.25
C THR A 25 -3.51 -28.30 -8.52
N ILE A 26 -4.44 -27.37 -8.55
CA ILE A 26 -4.20 -25.91 -8.50
C ILE A 26 -4.96 -25.37 -7.30
N ALA A 27 -4.42 -24.33 -6.68
CA ALA A 27 -5.08 -23.68 -5.55
C ALA A 27 -5.17 -22.17 -5.72
N SER A 28 -6.22 -21.57 -5.15
CA SER A 28 -6.27 -20.14 -4.87
C SER A 28 -5.75 -19.92 -3.45
N ILE A 29 -4.75 -19.09 -3.31
CA ILE A 29 -4.04 -18.90 -2.04
C ILE A 29 -3.88 -17.41 -1.75
N GLU A 30 -4.10 -17.02 -0.51
CA GLU A 30 -3.71 -15.74 0.03
C GLU A 30 -2.46 -15.90 0.88
N PHE A 31 -1.41 -15.23 0.50
CA PHE A 31 -0.16 -15.13 1.25
C PHE A 31 -0.14 -13.83 2.04
N ILE A 32 0.20 -13.90 3.32
CA ILE A 32 0.31 -12.75 4.22
C ILE A 32 1.69 -12.76 4.85
N LEU A 33 2.53 -11.82 4.43
CA LEU A 33 3.85 -11.61 4.98
C LEU A 33 3.74 -10.62 6.15
N ARG A 34 4.11 -11.05 7.37
CA ARG A 34 4.17 -10.22 8.57
C ARG A 34 5.61 -10.01 8.99
N TRP A 35 6.04 -8.78 9.11
CA TRP A 35 7.40 -8.43 9.47
C TRP A 35 7.45 -7.08 10.19
N GLN A 36 8.62 -6.71 10.72
CA GLN A 36 8.79 -5.47 11.49
C GLN A 36 10.00 -4.68 11.02
N SER A 37 9.91 -3.35 11.13
CA SER A 37 11.01 -2.44 11.00
C SER A 37 10.94 -1.39 12.10
N GLU A 38 12.02 -1.23 12.89
CA GLU A 38 12.05 -0.29 14.00
C GLU A 38 10.75 -0.35 14.83
N ASN A 39 9.91 0.69 14.73
CA ASN A 39 8.65 0.80 15.47
C ASN A 39 7.40 0.55 14.60
N VAL A 40 7.55 -0.02 13.41
CA VAL A 40 6.45 -0.24 12.46
C VAL A 40 6.20 -1.73 12.24
N CYS A 41 4.95 -2.17 12.39
CA CYS A 41 4.51 -3.51 12.02
C CYS A 41 3.96 -3.49 10.58
N HIS A 42 4.44 -4.41 9.74
CA HIS A 42 4.07 -4.51 8.33
C HIS A 42 3.27 -5.79 8.06
N ARG A 43 2.25 -5.67 7.22
CA ARG A 43 1.41 -6.78 6.76
C ARG A 43 1.20 -6.66 5.26
N ASP A 44 1.95 -7.42 4.49
CA ASP A 44 1.89 -7.42 3.03
C ASP A 44 1.14 -8.65 2.54
N CYS A 45 -0.06 -8.45 1.95
CA CYS A 45 -0.94 -9.50 1.48
C CYS A 45 -0.87 -9.62 -0.04
N PHE A 46 -0.82 -10.84 -0.53
CA PHE A 46 -0.86 -11.14 -1.95
C PHE A 46 -1.82 -12.31 -2.22
N PHE A 47 -2.83 -12.10 -3.05
CA PHE A 47 -3.74 -13.14 -3.45
C PHE A 47 -3.33 -13.74 -4.80
N VAL A 48 -3.26 -15.07 -4.85
CA VAL A 48 -2.95 -15.82 -6.06
C VAL A 48 -4.17 -16.66 -6.45
N ARG A 49 -4.75 -16.37 -7.59
CA ARG A 49 -5.91 -17.12 -8.10
C ARG A 49 -5.57 -18.55 -8.49
N LYS A 50 -4.31 -18.81 -8.91
CA LYS A 50 -3.92 -20.10 -9.48
C LYS A 50 -2.45 -20.41 -9.21
N VAL A 51 -2.17 -21.08 -8.13
CA VAL A 51 -0.86 -21.74 -7.89
C VAL A 51 -0.92 -23.12 -8.52
N ASN A 52 0.04 -23.45 -9.36
CA ASN A 52 0.17 -24.76 -9.99
C ASN A 52 1.37 -25.52 -9.38
N PHE A 53 1.09 -26.45 -8.49
CA PHE A 53 2.13 -27.17 -7.72
C PHE A 53 3.05 -28.07 -8.55
N ARG A 54 2.74 -28.33 -9.80
CA ARG A 54 3.60 -29.07 -10.72
C ARG A 54 4.62 -28.22 -11.44
N ARG A 55 4.33 -26.93 -11.60
CA ARG A 55 5.05 -26.06 -12.53
C ARG A 55 5.65 -24.83 -11.87
N ASP A 56 4.90 -24.23 -10.97
CA ASP A 56 5.28 -22.94 -10.38
C ASP A 56 6.36 -23.16 -9.31
N ILE A 57 7.18 -22.14 -9.10
CA ILE A 57 8.26 -22.16 -8.12
C ILE A 57 7.71 -21.70 -6.79
N LEU A 58 7.86 -22.55 -5.79
CA LEU A 58 7.70 -22.27 -4.37
C LEU A 58 8.89 -22.91 -3.63
N PRO A 59 9.41 -22.34 -2.55
CA PRO A 59 10.40 -23.01 -1.73
C PRO A 59 9.92 -24.37 -1.26
N GLN A 60 10.83 -25.33 -1.26
CA GLN A 60 10.51 -26.74 -0.93
C GLN A 60 9.78 -26.86 0.41
N LYS A 61 10.26 -26.16 1.43
CA LYS A 61 9.64 -26.14 2.77
C LYS A 61 8.16 -25.75 2.75
N ILE A 62 7.80 -24.74 1.94
CA ILE A 62 6.40 -24.29 1.82
C ILE A 62 5.60 -25.29 1.01
N THR A 63 6.16 -25.82 -0.06
CA THR A 63 5.53 -26.86 -0.85
C THR A 63 5.19 -28.07 0.01
N ASP A 64 6.14 -28.55 0.84
CA ASP A 64 5.94 -29.69 1.73
C ASP A 64 4.83 -29.43 2.76
N LEU A 65 4.76 -28.22 3.33
CA LEU A 65 3.73 -27.84 4.28
C LEU A 65 2.33 -27.71 3.64
N LEU A 66 2.27 -27.38 2.36
CA LEU A 66 1.02 -27.25 1.61
C LEU A 66 0.47 -28.59 1.12
N MET A 67 1.33 -29.60 0.89
CA MET A 67 0.88 -30.92 0.43
C MET A 67 -0.12 -31.54 1.42
N GLY A 68 -1.21 -32.08 0.89
CA GLY A 68 -2.29 -32.69 1.67
C GLY A 68 -3.28 -31.71 2.31
N LYS A 69 -3.03 -30.40 2.26
CA LYS A 69 -3.95 -29.38 2.78
C LYS A 69 -5.16 -29.18 1.88
N GLN A 70 -6.21 -28.58 2.42
CA GLN A 70 -7.49 -28.40 1.75
C GLN A 70 -8.01 -26.96 1.87
N THR A 71 -9.08 -26.67 1.16
CA THR A 71 -9.79 -25.39 1.25
C THR A 71 -10.19 -25.07 2.69
N GLY A 72 -9.88 -23.86 3.14
CA GLY A 72 -10.12 -23.38 4.50
C GLY A 72 -8.95 -23.56 5.45
N ASP A 73 -7.95 -24.37 5.11
CA ASP A 73 -6.74 -24.51 5.94
C ASP A 73 -5.91 -23.24 5.94
N THR A 74 -5.32 -22.94 7.11
CA THR A 74 -4.36 -21.87 7.32
C THR A 74 -3.07 -22.46 7.87
N ILE A 75 -1.94 -22.03 7.34
CA ILE A 75 -0.60 -22.44 7.77
C ILE A 75 0.15 -21.18 8.18
N GLU A 76 0.78 -21.19 9.35
CA GLU A 76 1.67 -20.13 9.79
C GLU A 76 3.11 -20.67 9.81
N ILE A 77 4.03 -19.97 9.15
CA ILE A 77 5.43 -20.36 8.98
C ILE A 77 6.29 -19.25 9.57
N PRO A 78 6.79 -19.42 10.80
CA PRO A 78 7.57 -18.40 11.46
C PRO A 78 8.95 -18.23 10.85
N ASN A 79 9.47 -17.01 10.88
CA ASN A 79 10.84 -16.63 10.47
C ASN A 79 11.24 -17.07 9.06
N ILE A 80 10.28 -17.14 8.15
CA ILE A 80 10.50 -17.67 6.78
C ILE A 80 11.13 -16.64 5.85
N VAL A 81 11.06 -15.33 6.15
CA VAL A 81 11.56 -14.28 5.25
C VAL A 81 13.02 -14.52 4.87
N GLN A 82 13.85 -14.96 5.81
CA GLN A 82 15.27 -15.24 5.56
C GLN A 82 15.52 -16.45 4.64
N GLU A 83 14.55 -17.33 4.49
CA GLU A 83 14.60 -18.44 3.53
C GLU A 83 14.00 -18.03 2.17
N MET A 84 13.20 -16.95 2.16
CA MET A 84 12.54 -16.44 0.97
C MET A 84 13.43 -15.52 0.14
N VAL A 85 14.30 -14.76 0.78
CA VAL A 85 15.16 -13.79 0.11
C VAL A 85 16.62 -14.11 0.39
N SER A 86 17.51 -13.75 -0.53
CA SER A 86 18.95 -13.93 -0.33
C SER A 86 19.42 -13.14 0.89
N PRO A 87 20.31 -13.71 1.72
CA PRO A 87 20.93 -12.98 2.82
C PRO A 87 21.61 -11.71 2.31
N TYR A 88 21.71 -10.72 3.20
CA TYR A 88 22.44 -9.49 2.88
C TYR A 88 23.91 -9.79 2.55
N ASP A 89 24.37 -9.29 1.40
CA ASP A 89 25.73 -9.41 0.94
C ASP A 89 26.33 -8.02 0.75
N HIS A 90 27.40 -7.73 1.49
CA HIS A 90 28.14 -6.47 1.41
C HIS A 90 28.70 -6.17 0.01
N SER A 91 28.97 -7.18 -0.81
CA SER A 91 29.47 -6.98 -2.18
C SER A 91 28.43 -6.37 -3.12
N TYR A 92 27.13 -6.45 -2.77
CA TYR A 92 26.03 -5.84 -3.50
C TYR A 92 25.80 -4.38 -3.13
N GLU A 93 26.52 -3.83 -2.14
CA GLU A 93 26.57 -2.42 -1.86
C GLU A 93 27.91 -1.84 -2.32
N PHE A 94 27.89 -0.95 -3.31
CA PHE A 94 29.08 -0.40 -3.92
C PHE A 94 28.86 1.02 -4.45
N SER A 95 29.98 1.74 -4.68
CA SER A 95 29.94 3.10 -5.21
C SER A 95 30.10 3.10 -6.73
N ILE A 96 29.32 3.96 -7.37
CA ILE A 96 29.38 4.28 -8.80
C ILE A 96 29.65 5.76 -8.98
N GLU A 97 30.13 6.18 -10.16
CA GLU A 97 30.28 7.58 -10.48
C GLU A 97 28.91 8.24 -10.76
N GLN A 98 28.77 9.53 -10.45
CA GLN A 98 27.55 10.30 -10.70
C GLN A 98 27.04 10.21 -12.15
N ARG A 99 27.96 10.11 -13.14
CA ARG A 99 27.61 10.00 -14.57
C ARG A 99 26.99 8.67 -14.94
N GLN A 100 27.13 7.63 -14.11
CA GLN A 100 26.54 6.31 -14.33
C GLN A 100 25.05 6.25 -13.95
N PHE A 101 24.52 7.28 -13.29
CA PHE A 101 23.08 7.40 -13.03
C PHE A 101 22.42 8.23 -14.12
N ASP A 102 21.42 7.67 -14.83
CA ASP A 102 20.67 8.33 -15.90
C ASP A 102 19.55 9.21 -15.35
N ARG A 103 19.84 10.49 -15.17
CA ARG A 103 18.85 11.46 -14.68
C ARG A 103 17.71 11.74 -15.64
N PHE A 104 17.86 11.38 -16.90
CA PHE A 104 16.89 11.66 -17.98
C PHE A 104 16.32 10.37 -18.56
N TYR A 105 16.25 9.32 -17.76
CA TYR A 105 15.72 8.02 -18.15
C TYR A 105 14.25 8.08 -18.61
N VAL A 106 13.45 8.93 -17.99
CA VAL A 106 12.06 9.22 -18.36
C VAL A 106 12.01 10.57 -19.07
N ASP A 107 11.46 10.61 -20.28
CA ASP A 107 11.31 11.85 -21.02
C ASP A 107 10.59 12.92 -20.20
N GLN A 108 11.13 14.14 -20.19
CA GLN A 108 10.62 15.33 -19.49
C GLN A 108 10.65 15.27 -17.94
N LEU A 109 11.17 14.20 -17.33
CA LEU A 109 11.32 14.09 -15.88
C LEU A 109 12.80 13.94 -15.53
N LYS A 110 13.36 14.94 -14.83
CA LYS A 110 14.71 14.84 -14.27
C LYS A 110 14.64 14.14 -12.93
N ILE A 111 15.25 12.95 -12.83
CA ILE A 111 15.34 12.14 -11.62
C ILE A 111 16.71 12.36 -10.98
N GLU A 112 16.74 12.76 -9.71
CA GLU A 112 17.97 12.86 -8.94
C GLU A 112 18.12 11.69 -7.97
N PRO A 113 19.35 11.15 -7.80
CA PRO A 113 19.59 10.13 -6.79
C PRO A 113 19.50 10.77 -5.40
N ARG A 114 18.69 10.17 -4.51
CA ARG A 114 18.43 10.65 -3.16
C ARG A 114 18.64 9.53 -2.15
N PHE A 115 19.20 9.88 -1.00
CA PHE A 115 19.47 8.94 0.08
C PHE A 115 18.20 8.20 0.52
N GLY A 116 18.30 6.88 0.62
CA GLY A 116 17.24 6.01 1.09
C GLY A 116 16.20 5.62 0.03
N ARG A 117 16.13 6.33 -1.12
CA ARG A 117 15.19 6.09 -2.20
C ARG A 117 15.54 4.83 -3.01
N PHE A 118 14.51 4.22 -3.58
CA PHE A 118 14.66 3.11 -4.52
C PHE A 118 14.49 3.59 -5.96
N TYR A 119 15.22 2.96 -6.86
CA TYR A 119 15.20 3.24 -8.29
C TYR A 119 15.31 1.94 -9.08
N PRO A 120 14.73 1.84 -10.30
CA PRO A 120 14.95 0.71 -11.18
C PRO A 120 16.42 0.66 -11.62
N LYS A 121 17.01 -0.54 -11.63
CA LYS A 121 18.41 -0.76 -12.07
C LYS A 121 18.68 -0.22 -13.47
N GLY A 122 17.65 -0.16 -14.34
CA GLY A 122 17.73 0.40 -15.66
C GLY A 122 18.19 1.87 -15.75
N LEU A 123 18.14 2.64 -14.61
CA LEU A 123 18.72 3.97 -14.53
C LEU A 123 20.25 3.96 -14.45
N LEU A 124 20.87 2.80 -14.24
CA LEU A 124 22.33 2.69 -14.11
C LEU A 124 22.96 2.35 -15.47
N LYS A 125 24.02 3.07 -15.82
CA LYS A 125 24.76 2.92 -17.08
C LYS A 125 26.10 2.24 -16.86
N ALA A 126 26.55 1.51 -17.87
CA ALA A 126 27.88 0.91 -17.91
C ALA A 126 28.20 -0.02 -16.71
N LEU A 127 27.20 -0.76 -16.24
CA LEU A 127 27.37 -1.82 -15.24
C LEU A 127 27.10 -3.19 -15.89
N PRO A 128 27.92 -4.20 -15.58
CA PRO A 128 27.72 -5.56 -16.10
C PRO A 128 26.32 -6.10 -15.71
N GLY A 129 25.62 -6.72 -16.66
CA GLY A 129 24.31 -7.32 -16.43
C GLY A 129 23.15 -6.34 -16.32
N ILE A 130 23.37 -5.04 -16.38
CA ILE A 130 22.33 -4.01 -16.34
C ILE A 130 21.98 -3.55 -17.77
N PHE A 131 20.69 -3.49 -18.07
CA PHE A 131 20.17 -3.00 -19.35
C PHE A 131 19.02 -1.97 -19.10
N LYS A 132 18.75 -1.10 -20.07
CA LYS A 132 17.80 0.02 -19.95
C LYS A 132 16.38 -0.49 -19.69
N GLY A 133 15.91 -1.52 -19.64
CA GLY A 133 14.56 -2.02 -19.30
C GLY A 133 14.51 -2.78 -17.99
N ASN A 134 15.62 -2.84 -17.25
CA ASN A 134 15.65 -3.56 -15.97
C ASN A 134 14.86 -2.78 -14.91
N THR A 135 13.73 -3.33 -14.48
CA THR A 135 12.82 -2.74 -13.48
C THR A 135 13.11 -3.20 -12.04
N GLU A 136 14.05 -4.15 -11.86
CA GLU A 136 14.45 -4.55 -10.50
C GLU A 136 14.93 -3.34 -9.70
N PRO A 137 14.52 -3.22 -8.44
CA PRO A 137 14.91 -2.08 -7.62
C PRO A 137 16.36 -2.17 -7.12
N PHE A 138 17.00 -1.03 -6.96
CA PHE A 138 18.16 -0.85 -6.10
C PHE A 138 17.90 0.32 -5.15
N ARG A 139 18.54 0.32 -4.00
CA ARG A 139 18.47 1.41 -3.04
C ARG A 139 19.67 2.34 -3.17
N CYS A 140 19.45 3.64 -3.12
CA CYS A 140 20.52 4.63 -3.01
C CYS A 140 20.84 4.82 -1.52
N THR A 141 22.04 4.37 -1.09
CA THR A 141 22.46 4.42 0.33
C THR A 141 23.46 5.52 0.63
N GLY A 142 23.90 6.26 -0.38
CA GLY A 142 24.79 7.40 -0.23
C GLY A 142 24.87 8.26 -1.49
N VAL A 143 24.97 9.56 -1.31
CA VAL A 143 25.15 10.53 -2.40
C VAL A 143 26.22 11.51 -2.01
N SER A 144 27.23 11.68 -2.85
CA SER A 144 28.28 12.69 -2.74
C SER A 144 28.41 13.47 -4.05
N ASN A 145 29.28 14.45 -4.11
CA ASN A 145 29.53 15.22 -5.34
C ASN A 145 30.09 14.35 -6.49
N GLU A 146 30.81 13.28 -6.18
CA GLU A 146 31.52 12.45 -7.17
C GLU A 146 30.84 11.09 -7.36
N THR A 147 30.27 10.53 -6.31
CA THR A 147 29.78 9.14 -6.29
C THR A 147 28.39 9.00 -5.72
N ILE A 148 27.75 7.89 -6.11
CA ILE A 148 26.50 7.40 -5.55
C ILE A 148 26.78 6.00 -5.02
N THR A 149 26.39 5.71 -3.78
CA THR A 149 26.41 4.35 -3.24
C THR A 149 25.07 3.68 -3.52
N VAL A 150 25.12 2.53 -4.14
CA VAL A 150 23.96 1.73 -4.53
C VAL A 150 23.97 0.39 -3.80
N ASP A 151 22.80 -0.05 -3.38
CA ASP A 151 22.59 -1.35 -2.72
C ASP A 151 21.61 -2.18 -3.55
N PHE A 152 22.08 -3.33 -4.06
CA PHE A 152 21.31 -4.28 -4.87
C PHE A 152 20.70 -5.41 -4.03
N ASN A 153 20.92 -5.41 -2.73
CA ASN A 153 20.30 -6.39 -1.85
C ASN A 153 18.78 -6.29 -1.87
N HIS A 154 18.10 -7.41 -1.66
CA HIS A 154 16.66 -7.41 -1.52
C HIS A 154 16.26 -6.56 -0.29
N PRO A 155 15.21 -5.70 -0.39
CA PRO A 155 14.81 -4.81 0.72
C PRO A 155 14.49 -5.53 2.04
N LEU A 156 14.13 -6.80 1.98
CA LEU A 156 13.89 -7.67 3.15
C LEU A 156 15.11 -8.47 3.61
N SER A 157 16.28 -8.37 2.98
CA SER A 157 17.48 -9.22 3.25
C SER A 157 17.96 -9.19 4.71
N GLN A 158 17.65 -8.13 5.46
CA GLN A 158 17.98 -7.98 6.88
C GLN A 158 16.73 -7.98 7.77
N LYS A 159 15.59 -8.43 7.27
CA LYS A 159 14.33 -8.44 8.03
C LYS A 159 13.95 -9.86 8.44
N PHE A 160 13.32 -9.96 9.62
CA PHE A 160 12.69 -11.18 10.10
C PHE A 160 11.19 -11.07 9.88
N GLY A 161 10.55 -12.18 9.59
CA GLY A 161 9.10 -12.16 9.41
C GLY A 161 8.52 -13.53 9.13
N ASP A 162 7.21 -13.61 9.33
CA ASP A 162 6.40 -14.81 9.23
C ASP A 162 5.57 -14.77 7.95
N LEU A 163 5.28 -15.94 7.40
CA LEU A 163 4.33 -16.09 6.30
C LEU A 163 3.11 -16.86 6.79
N ILE A 164 1.93 -16.28 6.62
CA ILE A 164 0.65 -16.99 6.76
C ILE A 164 0.15 -17.32 5.37
N VAL A 165 -0.26 -18.56 5.19
CA VAL A 165 -0.80 -19.08 3.93
C VAL A 165 -2.22 -19.55 4.16
N ASN A 166 -3.20 -18.85 3.57
CA ASN A 166 -4.60 -19.17 3.63
C ASN A 166 -5.04 -19.85 2.32
N ILE A 167 -5.49 -21.10 2.40
CA ILE A 167 -5.96 -21.85 1.23
C ILE A 167 -7.43 -21.53 1.00
N LYS A 168 -7.71 -20.78 -0.07
CA LYS A 168 -9.06 -20.30 -0.37
C LYS A 168 -9.88 -21.29 -1.21
N ASP A 169 -9.21 -22.02 -2.10
CA ASP A 169 -9.86 -23.03 -2.94
C ASP A 169 -8.83 -24.02 -3.49
N VAL A 170 -9.23 -25.28 -3.66
CA VAL A 170 -8.39 -26.34 -4.26
C VAL A 170 -9.18 -27.05 -5.36
N ARG A 171 -8.63 -27.04 -6.57
CA ARG A 171 -9.24 -27.64 -7.78
C ARG A 171 -8.31 -28.64 -8.45
N GLY A 172 -8.88 -29.65 -9.12
CA GLY A 172 -8.09 -30.52 -10.00
C GLY A 172 -7.58 -29.75 -11.21
N SER A 173 -6.30 -29.91 -11.53
CA SER A 173 -5.76 -29.40 -12.81
C SER A 173 -6.33 -30.25 -13.96
N ARG A 174 -7.02 -29.60 -14.89
CA ARG A 174 -7.50 -30.25 -16.13
C ARG A 174 -6.39 -30.33 -17.17
N GLY A 175 -5.25 -30.88 -16.79
CA GLY A 175 -4.14 -31.22 -17.69
C GLY A 175 -3.66 -30.08 -18.60
N GLY A 176 -2.51 -29.63 -18.42
CA GLY A 176 -1.76 -28.74 -19.30
C GLY A 176 -0.32 -28.73 -18.82
N ILE A 177 0.54 -29.42 -19.58
CA ILE A 177 2.00 -29.35 -19.34
C ILE A 177 2.56 -28.01 -19.83
N GLY A 178 1.77 -27.24 -20.59
CA GLY A 178 2.17 -25.94 -21.17
C GLY A 178 1.79 -24.74 -20.27
N GLY A 179 2.52 -23.64 -20.46
CA GLY A 179 2.35 -22.36 -19.80
C GLY A 179 3.63 -21.86 -19.13
N SER A 180 3.69 -20.57 -18.75
CA SER A 180 4.82 -19.98 -18.03
C SER A 180 4.95 -20.56 -16.62
N CYS A 181 6.16 -20.77 -16.17
CA CYS A 181 6.50 -21.00 -14.78
C CYS A 181 6.47 -19.66 -14.03
N THR A 182 5.84 -19.61 -12.88
CA THR A 182 5.77 -18.40 -12.05
C THR A 182 6.55 -18.63 -10.76
N ASP A 183 7.48 -17.74 -10.46
CA ASP A 183 8.10 -17.66 -9.15
C ASP A 183 7.21 -16.81 -8.23
N TRP A 184 6.45 -17.49 -7.38
CA TRP A 184 5.53 -16.80 -6.48
C TRP A 184 6.24 -16.06 -5.36
N PHE A 185 7.47 -16.48 -5.02
CA PHE A 185 8.24 -15.83 -3.96
C PHE A 185 8.75 -14.47 -4.39
N GLU A 186 9.29 -14.38 -5.58
CA GLU A 186 9.70 -13.12 -6.17
C GLU A 186 8.50 -12.15 -6.22
N ILE A 187 7.33 -12.62 -6.64
CA ILE A 187 6.13 -11.79 -6.75
C ILE A 187 5.59 -11.37 -5.38
N ILE A 188 5.51 -12.29 -4.41
CA ILE A 188 4.98 -12.01 -3.06
C ILE A 188 5.87 -11.02 -2.32
N THR A 189 7.18 -11.13 -2.44
CA THR A 189 8.14 -10.25 -1.77
C THR A 189 8.43 -8.96 -2.55
N SER A 190 8.00 -8.87 -3.81
CA SER A 190 8.21 -7.69 -4.65
C SER A 190 7.67 -6.42 -3.99
N GLY A 191 8.54 -5.44 -3.79
CA GLY A 191 8.25 -4.15 -3.16
C GLY A 191 8.27 -4.15 -1.63
N SER A 192 8.00 -5.29 -0.96
CA SER A 192 8.06 -5.39 0.50
C SER A 192 9.46 -5.03 1.02
N GLY A 193 9.51 -4.16 2.03
CA GLY A 193 10.76 -3.60 2.58
C GLY A 193 11.10 -2.20 2.05
N MET A 194 10.57 -1.78 0.88
CA MET A 194 10.85 -0.45 0.32
C MET A 194 10.21 0.69 1.15
N GLN A 195 9.23 0.40 1.98
CA GLN A 195 8.59 1.36 2.88
C GLN A 195 9.44 1.72 4.11
N THR A 196 10.62 1.11 4.29
CA THR A 196 11.44 1.32 5.48
C THR A 196 12.49 2.40 5.29
N ARG A 197 12.86 3.07 6.38
CA ARG A 197 14.03 3.93 6.45
C ARG A 197 15.33 3.16 6.16
N CYS A 198 16.31 3.85 5.58
CA CYS A 198 17.63 3.28 5.35
C CYS A 198 18.46 3.32 6.64
N ARG A 199 18.66 2.17 7.29
CA ARG A 199 19.44 2.07 8.53
C ARG A 199 18.98 3.05 9.61
N GLY A 200 17.65 3.22 9.75
CA GLY A 200 17.05 4.13 10.72
C GLY A 200 17.04 5.62 10.29
N ASN A 201 17.75 5.98 9.24
CA ASN A 201 17.78 7.37 8.77
C ASN A 201 16.59 7.67 7.86
N PRO A 202 15.97 8.87 7.98
CA PRO A 202 14.90 9.30 7.10
C PRO A 202 15.29 9.20 5.63
N THR A 203 14.37 8.70 4.81
CA THR A 203 14.54 8.71 3.34
C THR A 203 14.35 10.13 2.82
N ASP A 204 15.22 10.57 1.92
CA ASP A 204 15.12 11.89 1.29
C ASP A 204 14.01 11.91 0.22
N PHE A 205 12.78 12.12 0.69
CA PHE A 205 11.61 12.35 -0.14
C PHE A 205 11.35 13.84 -0.43
N PHE A 206 11.99 14.74 0.32
CA PHE A 206 11.56 16.14 0.42
C PHE A 206 12.45 17.13 -0.31
N SER A 207 13.50 16.67 -0.94
CA SER A 207 14.29 17.47 -1.88
C SER A 207 13.58 17.63 -3.24
N ASP A 208 13.97 18.64 -4.01
CA ASP A 208 13.51 18.87 -5.38
C ASP A 208 12.02 19.23 -5.54
N GLU A 209 11.50 20.07 -4.66
CA GLU A 209 10.11 20.54 -4.74
C GLU A 209 9.09 19.40 -4.85
N PRO A 210 9.02 18.47 -3.87
CA PRO A 210 8.28 17.24 -3.95
C PRO A 210 6.76 17.42 -4.09
N PHE A 211 6.25 18.56 -3.62
CA PHE A 211 4.82 18.85 -3.54
C PHE A 211 4.26 19.66 -4.70
N VAL A 212 5.10 20.06 -5.69
CA VAL A 212 4.60 20.70 -6.91
C VAL A 212 3.74 19.75 -7.73
N ARG A 213 2.79 20.31 -8.45
CA ARG A 213 1.83 19.57 -9.29
C ARG A 213 1.94 20.00 -10.75
N ILE A 214 1.44 19.22 -11.67
CA ILE A 214 1.36 19.64 -13.09
C ILE A 214 0.39 20.82 -13.25
N ASN A 215 -0.72 20.77 -12.52
CA ASN A 215 -1.73 21.84 -12.52
C ASN A 215 -1.79 22.47 -11.13
N GLU A 216 -1.25 23.69 -11.01
CA GLU A 216 -1.22 24.48 -9.78
C GLU A 216 -2.45 25.40 -9.60
N HIS A 217 -3.43 25.37 -10.52
CA HIS A 217 -4.67 26.12 -10.31
C HIS A 217 -5.39 25.66 -9.03
N GLU A 218 -6.20 26.54 -8.45
CA GLU A 218 -6.98 26.26 -7.24
C GLU A 218 -7.82 24.97 -7.40
N ASP A 219 -7.81 24.13 -6.38
CA ASP A 219 -8.54 22.85 -6.42
C ASP A 219 -10.05 23.05 -6.48
N SER A 220 -10.57 24.13 -5.87
CA SER A 220 -11.97 24.55 -5.93
C SER A 220 -12.50 24.68 -7.36
N ILE A 221 -11.68 25.09 -8.32
CA ILE A 221 -12.08 25.22 -9.73
C ILE A 221 -12.30 23.84 -10.36
N LEU A 222 -11.43 22.87 -10.05
CA LEU A 222 -11.53 21.51 -10.59
C LEU A 222 -12.71 20.73 -10.01
N TYR A 223 -12.99 20.96 -8.72
CA TYR A 223 -14.05 20.26 -7.98
C TYR A 223 -15.38 21.02 -7.93
N THR A 224 -15.57 22.01 -8.81
CA THR A 224 -16.84 22.75 -8.92
C THR A 224 -18.00 21.84 -9.35
N GLU A 225 -17.76 20.95 -10.32
CA GLU A 225 -18.77 20.00 -10.78
C GLU A 225 -18.67 18.68 -10.01
N PRO A 226 -19.78 18.17 -9.46
CA PRO A 226 -19.80 16.93 -8.70
C PRO A 226 -19.44 15.73 -9.57
N ARG A 227 -18.63 14.83 -9.03
CA ARG A 227 -18.20 13.58 -9.68
C ARG A 227 -18.63 12.38 -8.85
N LEU A 228 -19.84 11.90 -9.11
CA LEU A 228 -20.39 10.72 -8.40
C LEU A 228 -19.87 9.41 -9.01
N VAL A 229 -18.55 9.27 -9.05
CA VAL A 229 -17.85 8.10 -9.58
C VAL A 229 -16.88 7.54 -8.56
N THR A 230 -16.71 6.22 -8.55
CA THR A 230 -15.66 5.59 -7.77
C THR A 230 -14.34 5.63 -8.54
N HIS A 231 -13.26 6.04 -7.87
CA HIS A 231 -11.94 6.14 -8.48
C HIS A 231 -11.16 4.83 -8.45
N ILE A 232 -11.61 3.88 -7.62
CA ILE A 232 -11.10 2.52 -7.47
C ILE A 232 -12.23 1.52 -7.63
N ASP A 233 -11.93 0.26 -7.92
CA ASP A 233 -12.94 -0.77 -8.09
C ASP A 233 -13.59 -1.24 -6.78
N ASP A 234 -14.71 -1.97 -6.90
CA ASP A 234 -15.50 -2.41 -5.73
C ASP A 234 -14.73 -3.40 -4.83
N ILE A 235 -13.77 -4.16 -5.37
CA ILE A 235 -12.93 -5.05 -4.58
C ILE A 235 -11.99 -4.22 -3.72
N ALA A 236 -11.34 -3.21 -4.27
CA ALA A 236 -10.49 -2.28 -3.51
C ALA A 236 -11.30 -1.53 -2.43
N ILE A 237 -12.52 -1.06 -2.76
CA ILE A 237 -13.43 -0.47 -1.78
C ILE A 237 -13.73 -1.43 -0.64
N SER A 238 -13.97 -2.71 -0.95
CA SER A 238 -14.25 -3.73 0.05
C SER A 238 -13.05 -4.00 0.95
N VAL A 239 -11.83 -3.95 0.41
CA VAL A 239 -10.59 -4.06 1.20
C VAL A 239 -10.43 -2.87 2.15
N ILE A 240 -10.66 -1.63 1.68
CA ILE A 240 -10.61 -0.42 2.53
C ILE A 240 -11.66 -0.53 3.66
N ARG A 241 -12.89 -0.94 3.33
CA ARG A 241 -13.96 -1.16 4.31
C ARG A 241 -13.56 -2.16 5.40
N ASN A 242 -12.88 -3.25 5.03
CA ASN A 242 -12.40 -4.23 5.98
C ASN A 242 -11.28 -3.66 6.89
N ILE A 243 -10.36 -2.88 6.34
CA ILE A 243 -9.32 -2.20 7.13
C ILE A 243 -9.97 -1.28 8.16
N TYR A 244 -10.93 -0.47 7.75
CA TYR A 244 -11.66 0.40 8.68
C TYR A 244 -12.45 -0.40 9.73
N GLY A 245 -13.05 -1.53 9.34
CA GLY A 245 -13.77 -2.41 10.27
C GLY A 245 -12.86 -3.13 11.29
N GLU A 246 -11.58 -3.31 10.99
CA GLU A 246 -10.59 -3.87 11.92
C GLU A 246 -10.09 -2.82 12.95
N ILE A 247 -10.22 -1.51 12.65
CA ILE A 247 -9.58 -0.44 13.43
C ILE A 247 -10.61 0.46 14.13
N LEU A 248 -11.71 0.80 13.44
CA LEU A 248 -12.70 1.75 13.96
C LEU A 248 -13.63 1.07 14.96
N GLU A 249 -13.93 1.78 16.05
CA GLU A 249 -14.80 1.30 17.11
C GLU A 249 -16.21 1.88 17.00
N GLU A 250 -17.20 1.10 17.43
CA GLU A 250 -18.59 1.54 17.52
C GLU A 250 -18.73 2.74 18.48
N GLY A 251 -19.58 3.70 18.14
CA GLY A 251 -19.77 4.90 18.95
C GLY A 251 -18.71 5.99 18.78
N SER A 252 -17.70 5.79 17.94
CA SER A 252 -16.62 6.76 17.68
C SER A 252 -17.12 8.02 16.97
N LYS A 253 -16.42 9.14 17.21
CA LYS A 253 -16.50 10.37 16.41
C LYS A 253 -15.39 10.35 15.36
N ILE A 254 -15.75 10.35 14.10
CA ILE A 254 -14.81 10.18 13.00
C ILE A 254 -14.84 11.40 12.08
N LEU A 255 -13.67 11.85 11.64
CA LEU A 255 -13.51 12.78 10.53
C LEU A 255 -13.09 12.01 9.27
N ASP A 256 -13.87 12.15 8.21
CA ASP A 256 -13.52 11.71 6.86
C ASP A 256 -12.89 12.90 6.12
N LEU A 257 -11.56 12.88 6.03
CA LEU A 257 -10.74 13.95 5.48
C LEU A 257 -10.66 13.84 3.96
N MET A 258 -10.83 14.96 3.26
CA MET A 258 -10.94 15.03 1.80
C MET A 258 -12.09 14.16 1.28
N SER A 259 -13.21 14.22 1.99
CA SER A 259 -14.42 13.43 1.78
C SER A 259 -15.12 13.78 0.47
N SER A 260 -15.83 12.81 -0.06
CA SER A 260 -16.70 12.92 -1.23
C SER A 260 -18.03 12.18 -0.97
N TRP A 261 -18.67 11.66 -2.01
CA TRP A 261 -19.98 10.99 -1.94
C TRP A 261 -19.96 9.58 -1.31
N ARG A 262 -18.79 9.05 -0.91
CA ARG A 262 -18.62 7.78 -0.19
C ARG A 262 -17.43 7.83 0.76
N SER A 263 -17.63 7.35 1.97
CA SER A 263 -16.58 7.29 3.02
C SER A 263 -15.92 5.92 3.17
N HIS A 264 -16.43 4.91 2.47
CA HIS A 264 -15.93 3.53 2.48
C HIS A 264 -15.90 2.84 3.86
N VAL A 265 -16.59 3.38 4.87
CA VAL A 265 -16.69 2.75 6.20
C VAL A 265 -17.69 1.59 6.19
N PRO A 266 -17.57 0.62 7.13
CA PRO A 266 -18.55 -0.46 7.28
C PRO A 266 -19.97 0.07 7.54
N GLU A 267 -20.96 -0.53 6.87
CA GLU A 267 -22.36 -0.12 7.03
C GLU A 267 -23.00 -0.63 8.33
N ASP A 268 -22.43 -1.69 8.89
CA ASP A 268 -22.87 -2.34 10.12
C ASP A 268 -22.31 -1.68 11.39
N LEU A 269 -21.25 -0.86 11.29
CA LEU A 269 -20.74 -0.07 12.41
C LEU A 269 -21.56 1.22 12.62
N LYS A 270 -21.98 1.46 13.86
CA LYS A 270 -22.70 2.68 14.25
C LYS A 270 -21.76 3.65 14.93
N PHE A 271 -21.48 4.76 14.27
CA PHE A 271 -20.66 5.84 14.81
C PHE A 271 -21.52 6.86 15.57
N HIS A 272 -20.92 7.54 16.56
CA HIS A 272 -21.56 8.71 17.17
C HIS A 272 -21.75 9.80 16.12
N SER A 273 -20.73 10.05 15.32
CA SER A 273 -20.79 10.94 14.16
C SER A 273 -19.69 10.58 13.16
N LEU A 274 -20.00 10.69 11.88
CA LEU A 274 -19.05 10.69 10.78
C LEU A 274 -19.17 12.03 10.06
N ILE A 275 -18.15 12.87 10.20
CA ILE A 275 -18.15 14.23 9.64
C ILE A 275 -17.25 14.23 8.40
N GLY A 276 -17.78 14.66 7.25
CA GLY A 276 -16.98 14.84 6.03
C GLY A 276 -16.33 16.23 6.01
N LEU A 277 -15.08 16.29 5.56
CA LEU A 277 -14.42 17.55 5.22
C LEU A 277 -13.87 17.44 3.79
N GLY A 278 -14.33 18.30 2.88
CA GLY A 278 -13.98 18.22 1.46
C GLY A 278 -14.32 19.49 0.71
N LEU A 279 -14.09 19.48 -0.61
CA LEU A 279 -14.27 20.65 -1.47
C LEU A 279 -15.67 20.76 -2.09
N ASN A 280 -16.33 19.63 -2.34
CA ASN A 280 -17.61 19.62 -3.03
C ASN A 280 -18.76 19.26 -2.08
N GLY A 281 -19.57 20.29 -1.72
CA GLY A 281 -20.71 20.12 -0.81
C GLY A 281 -21.85 19.27 -1.42
N GLU A 282 -22.02 19.28 -2.74
CA GLU A 282 -23.03 18.46 -3.43
C GLU A 282 -22.67 16.97 -3.35
N GLU A 283 -21.41 16.60 -3.61
CA GLU A 283 -20.93 15.22 -3.43
C GLU A 283 -21.13 14.74 -1.99
N MET A 284 -20.69 15.53 -1.01
CA MET A 284 -20.82 15.18 0.41
C MET A 284 -22.28 15.10 0.86
N SER A 285 -23.16 15.94 0.31
CA SER A 285 -24.61 15.89 0.62
C SER A 285 -25.27 14.58 0.17
N GLN A 286 -24.71 13.93 -0.85
CA GLN A 286 -25.17 12.63 -1.36
C GLN A 286 -24.50 11.44 -0.67
N ASN A 287 -23.59 11.66 0.27
CA ASN A 287 -22.96 10.59 1.04
C ASN A 287 -23.87 10.14 2.20
N PRO A 288 -24.51 8.97 2.10
CA PRO A 288 -25.48 8.53 3.11
C PRO A 288 -24.84 8.15 4.46
N GLN A 289 -23.52 8.06 4.50
CA GLN A 289 -22.77 7.67 5.70
C GLN A 289 -22.43 8.88 6.57
N LEU A 290 -22.40 10.10 6.01
CA LEU A 290 -22.06 11.31 6.75
C LEU A 290 -23.22 11.79 7.65
N SER A 291 -22.89 12.17 8.89
CA SER A 291 -23.82 12.86 9.81
C SER A 291 -23.92 14.35 9.47
N SER A 292 -22.81 14.93 9.02
CA SER A 292 -22.70 16.33 8.58
C SER A 292 -21.39 16.49 7.78
N TYR A 293 -21.21 17.67 7.17
CA TYR A 293 -19.97 17.96 6.44
C TYR A 293 -19.55 19.43 6.54
N VAL A 294 -18.28 19.69 6.27
CA VAL A 294 -17.66 21.02 6.21
C VAL A 294 -16.98 21.19 4.87
N ILE A 295 -17.27 22.27 4.16
CA ILE A 295 -16.54 22.64 2.93
C ILE A 295 -15.26 23.34 3.35
N HIS A 296 -14.09 22.74 2.98
CA HIS A 296 -12.79 23.25 3.39
C HIS A 296 -11.70 22.81 2.43
N ASP A 297 -10.84 23.74 2.02
CA ASP A 297 -9.69 23.51 1.15
C ASP A 297 -8.43 23.40 1.97
N LEU A 298 -7.93 22.18 2.17
CA LEU A 298 -6.71 21.89 2.95
C LEU A 298 -5.43 22.41 2.29
N ASN A 299 -5.43 22.54 0.97
CA ASN A 299 -4.26 23.04 0.23
C ASN A 299 -4.15 24.57 0.30
N ARG A 300 -5.26 25.25 0.59
CA ARG A 300 -5.32 26.69 0.82
C ARG A 300 -5.25 27.06 2.29
N TYR A 301 -5.92 26.26 3.14
CA TYR A 301 -6.03 26.47 4.58
C TYR A 301 -5.76 25.16 5.31
N PRO A 302 -4.50 24.82 5.63
CA PRO A 302 -4.18 23.57 6.31
C PRO A 302 -4.77 23.42 7.72
N LEU A 303 -5.14 24.55 8.38
CA LEU A 303 -5.73 24.54 9.72
C LEU A 303 -7.15 23.94 9.68
N LEU A 304 -7.36 22.89 10.48
CA LEU A 304 -8.66 22.23 10.56
C LEU A 304 -9.64 23.00 11.46
N PRO A 305 -10.92 23.22 11.03
CA PRO A 305 -11.90 24.02 11.76
C PRO A 305 -12.54 23.24 12.92
N PHE A 306 -11.76 22.50 13.68
CA PHE A 306 -12.21 21.70 14.83
C PHE A 306 -11.35 21.99 16.06
N THR A 307 -11.94 21.76 17.24
CA THR A 307 -11.24 21.90 18.51
C THR A 307 -10.24 20.76 18.76
N ASP A 308 -9.30 20.99 19.66
CA ASP A 308 -8.35 19.96 20.08
C ASP A 308 -9.07 18.75 20.68
N ASN A 309 -8.50 17.56 20.49
CA ASN A 309 -8.98 16.31 21.07
C ASN A 309 -10.48 16.03 20.82
N HIS A 310 -10.94 16.27 19.62
CA HIS A 310 -12.35 16.16 19.24
C HIS A 310 -12.72 14.78 18.70
N PHE A 311 -11.86 14.18 17.87
CA PHE A 311 -12.16 12.95 17.15
C PHE A 311 -11.45 11.73 17.74
N ASP A 312 -12.12 10.58 17.69
CA ASP A 312 -11.54 9.27 18.01
C ASP A 312 -10.71 8.73 16.83
N ALA A 313 -11.11 9.07 15.60
CA ALA A 313 -10.34 8.71 14.42
C ALA A 313 -10.45 9.77 13.31
N VAL A 314 -9.41 9.85 12.48
CA VAL A 314 -9.40 10.57 11.20
C VAL A 314 -9.06 9.55 10.12
N ILE A 315 -9.90 9.45 9.09
CA ILE A 315 -9.68 8.62 7.91
C ILE A 315 -9.42 9.50 6.70
N CYS A 316 -8.54 9.06 5.79
CA CYS A 316 -8.30 9.69 4.50
C CYS A 316 -8.19 8.58 3.44
N ALA A 317 -9.15 8.54 2.51
CA ALA A 317 -9.21 7.51 1.48
C ALA A 317 -8.88 8.07 0.10
N VAL A 318 -7.85 7.51 -0.56
CA VAL A 318 -7.47 7.77 -1.96
C VAL A 318 -7.39 9.28 -2.29
N SER A 319 -6.76 10.04 -1.40
CA SER A 319 -6.72 11.51 -1.52
C SER A 319 -5.43 12.14 -0.97
N VAL A 320 -4.66 11.43 -0.13
CA VAL A 320 -3.43 11.96 0.50
C VAL A 320 -2.40 12.43 -0.52
N GLU A 321 -2.39 11.85 -1.70
CA GLU A 321 -1.51 12.16 -2.83
C GLU A 321 -1.72 13.56 -3.45
N TYR A 322 -2.75 14.27 -3.02
CA TYR A 322 -3.06 15.63 -3.50
C TYR A 322 -2.71 16.73 -2.50
N LEU A 323 -2.23 16.37 -1.29
CA LEU A 323 -1.84 17.33 -0.27
C LEU A 323 -0.50 18.00 -0.61
N ILE A 324 -0.48 19.34 -0.71
CA ILE A 324 0.73 20.13 -0.94
C ILE A 324 1.33 20.67 0.37
N HIS A 325 0.60 20.59 1.48
CA HIS A 325 1.03 20.95 2.84
C HIS A 325 0.83 19.76 3.81
N PRO A 326 1.40 18.57 3.52
CA PRO A 326 1.08 17.37 4.30
C PRO A 326 1.49 17.48 5.77
N PHE A 327 2.61 18.11 6.10
CA PHE A 327 3.08 18.22 7.48
C PHE A 327 2.18 19.10 8.35
N GLU A 328 1.71 20.20 7.79
CA GLU A 328 0.76 21.09 8.47
C GLU A 328 -0.57 20.37 8.69
N VAL A 329 -1.08 19.68 7.68
CA VAL A 329 -2.32 18.91 7.78
C VAL A 329 -2.21 17.77 8.79
N PHE A 330 -1.10 16.99 8.78
CA PHE A 330 -0.90 15.91 9.73
C PHE A 330 -0.67 16.41 11.17
N SER A 331 -0.05 17.57 11.34
CA SER A 331 0.04 18.24 12.65
C SER A 331 -1.34 18.64 13.18
N GLU A 332 -2.21 19.14 12.31
CA GLU A 332 -3.60 19.45 12.65
C GLU A 332 -4.43 18.19 12.95
N ILE A 333 -4.25 17.11 12.16
CA ILE A 333 -4.84 15.80 12.47
C ILE A 333 -4.45 15.38 13.89
N ARG A 334 -3.16 15.47 14.23
CA ARG A 334 -2.70 15.17 15.59
C ARG A 334 -3.35 16.08 16.64
N ARG A 335 -3.51 17.38 16.36
CA ARG A 335 -4.16 18.32 17.30
C ARG A 335 -5.59 17.91 17.60
N ILE A 336 -6.38 17.63 16.56
CA ILE A 336 -7.82 17.34 16.70
C ILE A 336 -8.14 15.91 17.15
N LEU A 337 -7.19 14.97 17.04
CA LEU A 337 -7.35 13.62 17.57
C LEU A 337 -7.28 13.64 19.11
N LYS A 338 -8.13 12.85 19.75
CA LYS A 338 -8.01 12.51 21.16
C LYS A 338 -6.71 11.73 21.43
N PRO A 339 -6.20 11.69 22.67
CA PRO A 339 -5.17 10.72 23.05
C PRO A 339 -5.58 9.31 22.59
N ASP A 340 -4.63 8.54 22.06
CA ASP A 340 -4.83 7.20 21.49
C ASP A 340 -5.74 7.14 20.25
N GLY A 341 -6.23 8.28 19.76
CA GLY A 341 -7.03 8.37 18.53
C GLY A 341 -6.22 7.99 17.28
N TYR A 342 -6.88 7.36 16.31
CA TYR A 342 -6.27 6.84 15.10
C TYR A 342 -6.26 7.85 13.94
N CYS A 343 -5.14 7.94 13.24
CA CYS A 343 -5.09 8.44 11.87
C CYS A 343 -4.93 7.25 10.92
N ILE A 344 -5.80 7.13 9.90
CA ILE A 344 -5.78 6.00 8.96
C ILE A 344 -5.79 6.56 7.54
N VAL A 345 -4.74 6.30 6.78
CA VAL A 345 -4.61 6.71 5.39
C VAL A 345 -4.64 5.47 4.51
N THR A 346 -5.53 5.45 3.53
CA THR A 346 -5.62 4.39 2.53
C THR A 346 -5.46 4.97 1.13
N PHE A 347 -4.76 4.27 0.25
CA PHE A 347 -4.56 4.69 -1.13
C PHE A 347 -4.40 3.48 -2.07
N SER A 348 -4.36 3.76 -3.36
CA SER A 348 -4.17 2.77 -4.42
C SER A 348 -3.07 3.24 -5.39
N ASN A 349 -2.84 2.49 -6.45
CA ASN A 349 -2.01 2.91 -7.58
C ASN A 349 -2.77 3.77 -8.61
N ARG A 350 -3.95 4.27 -8.24
CA ARG A 350 -4.78 5.17 -9.05
C ARG A 350 -4.68 6.58 -8.51
N TRP A 351 -4.44 7.55 -9.38
CA TRP A 351 -4.44 8.98 -9.06
C TRP A 351 -4.78 9.82 -10.28
N PHE A 352 -5.13 11.07 -10.04
CA PHE A 352 -5.42 12.05 -11.09
C PHE A 352 -4.14 12.82 -11.45
N PRO A 353 -3.51 12.55 -12.62
CA PRO A 353 -2.17 13.05 -12.94
C PRO A 353 -1.98 14.56 -12.82
N PRO A 354 -2.92 15.43 -13.22
CA PRO A 354 -2.74 16.88 -13.10
C PRO A 354 -2.58 17.40 -11.68
N LYS A 355 -3.18 16.73 -10.68
CA LYS A 355 -3.27 17.21 -9.29
C LYS A 355 -2.42 16.43 -8.29
N VAL A 356 -1.91 15.28 -8.68
CA VAL A 356 -1.02 14.50 -7.81
C VAL A 356 0.32 15.23 -7.64
N ILE A 357 0.85 15.22 -6.43
CA ILE A 357 2.15 15.81 -6.11
C ILE A 357 3.29 15.10 -6.87
N ARG A 358 4.36 15.82 -7.18
CA ARG A 358 5.47 15.33 -7.99
C ARG A 358 6.07 14.06 -7.42
N ILE A 359 6.41 14.05 -6.12
CA ILE A 359 7.07 12.91 -5.49
C ILE A 359 6.26 11.61 -5.63
N TRP A 360 4.92 11.69 -5.54
CA TRP A 360 4.06 10.53 -5.67
C TRP A 360 4.21 9.78 -6.99
N ARG A 361 4.44 10.52 -8.08
CA ARG A 361 4.66 9.96 -9.43
C ARG A 361 6.01 9.27 -9.60
N GLU A 362 6.99 9.65 -8.78
CA GLU A 362 8.35 9.16 -8.84
C GLU A 362 8.59 7.92 -7.98
N LEU A 363 7.66 7.59 -7.07
CA LEU A 363 7.80 6.53 -6.09
C LEU A 363 7.16 5.22 -6.54
N HIS A 364 7.81 4.12 -6.17
CA HIS A 364 7.18 2.80 -6.15
C HIS A 364 6.03 2.78 -5.12
N ASP A 365 5.01 1.94 -5.34
CA ASP A 365 3.82 1.88 -4.46
C ASP A 365 4.18 1.66 -2.97
N PHE A 366 5.17 0.82 -2.69
CA PHE A 366 5.66 0.60 -1.32
C PHE A 366 6.46 1.78 -0.77
N GLU A 367 7.18 2.52 -1.60
CA GLU A 367 7.83 3.77 -1.15
C GLU A 367 6.81 4.85 -0.82
N ARG A 368 5.62 4.87 -1.46
CA ARG A 368 4.53 5.77 -1.08
C ARG A 368 4.05 5.52 0.35
N MET A 369 4.02 4.24 0.80
CA MET A 369 3.81 3.95 2.23
C MET A 369 4.93 4.54 3.08
N GLY A 370 6.19 4.46 2.63
CA GLY A 370 7.34 5.07 3.29
C GLY A 370 7.22 6.60 3.40
N LEU A 371 6.77 7.27 2.33
CA LEU A 371 6.50 8.71 2.34
C LEU A 371 5.42 9.07 3.37
N ILE A 372 4.33 8.32 3.42
CA ILE A 372 3.27 8.55 4.40
C ILE A 372 3.78 8.26 5.82
N LEU A 373 4.58 7.21 6.03
CA LEU A 373 5.20 6.95 7.33
C LEU A 373 6.04 8.14 7.81
N GLU A 374 6.74 8.85 6.90
CA GLU A 374 7.46 10.07 7.27
C GLU A 374 6.51 11.19 7.74
N TYR A 375 5.31 11.33 7.16
CA TYR A 375 4.31 12.28 7.66
C TYR A 375 3.89 11.94 9.10
N PHE A 376 3.64 10.67 9.38
CA PHE A 376 3.28 10.21 10.73
C PHE A 376 4.41 10.43 11.74
N LEU A 377 5.61 9.99 11.41
CA LEU A 377 6.78 10.05 12.29
C LEU A 377 7.17 11.49 12.64
N GLN A 378 7.12 12.40 11.66
CA GLN A 378 7.53 13.80 11.87
C GLN A 378 6.46 14.62 12.59
N THR A 379 5.21 14.16 12.62
CA THR A 379 4.12 14.89 13.28
C THR A 379 3.66 14.27 14.61
N GLY A 380 4.28 13.16 15.03
CA GLY A 380 3.99 12.52 16.33
C GLY A 380 2.67 11.74 16.34
N LEU A 381 2.32 11.13 15.22
CA LEU A 381 1.27 10.11 15.08
C LEU A 381 1.91 8.71 15.04
N ASP A 382 2.93 8.50 15.87
CA ASP A 382 3.93 7.45 15.74
C ASP A 382 3.72 6.25 16.69
N ILE A 383 2.63 6.22 17.43
CA ILE A 383 2.28 5.10 18.30
C ILE A 383 1.56 4.02 17.48
N ASN A 384 1.93 2.76 17.71
CA ASN A 384 1.34 1.60 17.05
C ASN A 384 1.27 1.72 15.51
N LEU A 385 2.34 2.29 14.91
CA LEU A 385 2.43 2.44 13.46
C LEU A 385 2.35 1.09 12.75
N ARG A 386 1.50 1.05 11.72
CA ARG A 386 1.32 -0.14 10.89
C ARG A 386 1.21 0.23 9.42
N THR A 387 1.65 -0.69 8.58
CA THR A 387 1.36 -0.67 7.14
C THR A 387 0.62 -1.92 6.72
N TYR A 388 -0.16 -1.79 5.68
CA TYR A 388 -0.88 -2.89 5.06
C TYR A 388 -0.84 -2.74 3.54
N SER A 389 -0.65 -3.85 2.84
CA SER A 389 -0.88 -3.93 1.40
C SER A 389 -1.74 -5.13 1.03
N MET A 390 -2.64 -4.98 0.04
CA MET A 390 -3.39 -6.06 -0.57
C MET A 390 -3.25 -5.97 -2.09
N ARG A 391 -2.72 -7.04 -2.70
CA ARG A 391 -2.47 -7.11 -4.14
C ARG A 391 -2.96 -8.46 -4.71
N GLY A 392 -3.15 -8.51 -6.02
CA GLY A 392 -3.43 -9.76 -6.75
C GLY A 392 -4.86 -10.25 -6.68
N LEU A 393 -5.79 -9.54 -6.01
CA LEU A 393 -7.20 -9.91 -6.02
C LEU A 393 -7.77 -9.83 -7.45
N PRO A 394 -8.66 -10.76 -7.84
CA PRO A 394 -9.30 -10.68 -9.14
C PRO A 394 -10.30 -9.53 -9.18
N ARG A 395 -10.34 -8.81 -10.30
CA ARG A 395 -11.38 -7.82 -10.60
C ARG A 395 -12.70 -8.52 -10.90
N ASN A 396 -13.82 -7.89 -10.56
CA ASN A 396 -15.14 -8.41 -10.90
C ASN A 396 -15.30 -8.50 -12.42
N GLY A 397 -15.94 -9.57 -12.89
CA GLY A 397 -16.13 -9.82 -14.32
C GLY A 397 -17.09 -8.85 -15.00
N ASP A 398 -17.89 -8.11 -14.25
CA ASP A 398 -18.81 -7.06 -14.69
C ASP A 398 -18.22 -5.65 -14.58
N ASP A 399 -17.00 -5.51 -14.05
CA ASP A 399 -16.28 -4.23 -14.03
C ASP A 399 -15.95 -3.78 -15.45
N ARG A 400 -16.11 -2.48 -15.73
CA ARG A 400 -15.92 -1.88 -17.05
C ARG A 400 -14.51 -2.04 -17.65
N TYR A 401 -13.52 -2.29 -16.79
CA TYR A 401 -12.12 -2.49 -17.20
C TYR A 401 -11.73 -3.97 -17.32
N TYR A 402 -12.65 -4.89 -17.02
CA TYR A 402 -12.44 -6.31 -17.27
C TYR A 402 -12.79 -6.61 -18.76
N PRO A 403 -12.03 -7.45 -19.50
CA PRO A 403 -10.87 -8.24 -19.06
C PRO A 403 -9.50 -7.58 -19.24
N GLU A 404 -9.40 -6.33 -19.75
CA GLU A 404 -8.12 -5.65 -20.01
C GLU A 404 -7.28 -5.50 -18.75
N MET A 405 -7.94 -5.31 -17.59
CA MET A 405 -7.34 -5.25 -16.27
C MET A 405 -7.93 -6.35 -15.38
N PRO A 406 -7.38 -7.58 -15.43
CA PRO A 406 -8.00 -8.74 -14.76
C PRO A 406 -7.81 -8.74 -13.24
N TYR A 407 -6.93 -7.88 -12.71
CA TYR A 407 -6.71 -7.72 -11.28
C TYR A 407 -7.38 -6.45 -10.76
N ALA A 408 -7.91 -6.54 -9.54
CA ALA A 408 -8.43 -5.40 -8.81
C ALA A 408 -7.32 -4.37 -8.51
N ASP A 409 -7.73 -3.13 -8.31
CA ASP A 409 -6.80 -2.08 -7.90
C ASP A 409 -6.17 -2.46 -6.55
N PRO A 410 -4.84 -2.40 -6.40
CA PRO A 410 -4.21 -2.72 -5.13
C PRO A 410 -4.57 -1.68 -4.07
N VAL A 411 -4.59 -2.11 -2.81
CA VAL A 411 -4.85 -1.23 -1.67
C VAL A 411 -3.63 -1.21 -0.77
N TYR A 412 -3.22 -0.01 -0.40
CA TYR A 412 -2.17 0.27 0.57
C TYR A 412 -2.75 1.10 1.71
N ALA A 413 -2.30 0.86 2.92
CA ALA A 413 -2.71 1.62 4.08
C ALA A 413 -1.55 1.87 5.04
N VAL A 414 -1.59 3.02 5.69
CA VAL A 414 -0.72 3.39 6.80
C VAL A 414 -1.60 3.94 7.91
N TRP A 415 -1.42 3.49 9.13
CA TRP A 415 -2.12 4.05 10.28
C TRP A 415 -1.27 4.05 11.54
N GLY A 416 -1.57 4.97 12.43
CA GLY A 416 -0.94 5.14 13.71
C GLY A 416 -1.85 5.92 14.67
N GLN A 417 -1.42 6.04 15.90
CA GLN A 417 -2.14 6.71 16.96
C GLN A 417 -1.39 7.95 17.45
N LYS A 418 -2.17 8.92 17.94
CA LYS A 418 -1.64 10.04 18.69
C LYS A 418 -1.10 9.55 20.02
N GLY A 419 0.20 9.73 20.24
CA GLY A 419 0.82 9.47 21.53
C GLY A 419 0.26 10.38 22.63
N ILE A 420 0.20 9.85 23.85
CA ILE A 420 -0.07 10.64 25.05
C ILE A 420 1.08 11.64 25.18
N SER A 421 0.81 12.94 25.13
CA SER A 421 1.82 13.96 25.34
C SER A 421 2.39 13.78 26.75
N SER A 422 3.60 13.22 26.86
CA SER A 422 4.37 13.43 28.09
C SER A 422 4.66 14.93 28.18
N PRO A 423 4.42 15.57 29.30
CA PRO A 423 4.62 17.01 29.44
C PRO A 423 6.08 17.48 29.35
N ASN A 424 7.01 16.61 28.92
CA ASN A 424 8.43 16.94 28.75
C ASN A 424 9.09 16.00 27.71
N ARG A 425 9.23 16.46 26.49
CA ARG A 425 10.34 16.12 25.59
C ARG A 425 10.80 17.36 24.89
#